data_2a7fe1adcc4a588958235c45d064d6ba
#
_entry.id   2a7fe1adcc4a588958235c45d064d6ba
#
_cell.length_a   1.000
_cell.length_b   1.000
_cell.length_c   1.000
_cell.angle_alpha   90.00
_cell.angle_beta   90.00
_cell.angle_gamma   90.00
#
_symmetry.space_group_name_H-M   'P 1'
#
loop_
_entity.id
_entity.type
_entity.pdbx_description
1 polymer ?
#
loop_
_entity_poly.entity_id
_entity_poly.type
_entity_poly.pdbx_seq_one_letter_code
_entity_poly.pdbx_strand_id
1 'polypeptide(L)'
;MKNEHNKNLDRRDFLKVLGGAAAVTSATLLPGCKNKQESAYTATTDIPTDQMTYRINPSTQDRVSLLGYGCMRWPTVSNNSARDSSDDIDQETVNKLVDVAIAHGVNYFDTSPAYCKGRSERATGIALSRYPRDKYFIATKLSNFAPSTWSREASIAMYHNSFKELQVNYIDYLLLHGVGMGNGLQEFNARYIDNGVLDFLLAERQAGRIRNLGFSYHGDIKVFDYLLSRHDEFKWDFVQIQLNYVDWKHAKEVNERNTNAEYLYGELSKRGIPAIIMEPLLGGRLSNVHDHITAKLKQRKPESSVASWAFRFAGSFPGVLTVLSGMTYMEHLQDNLRTFCPLDPLSDADKEFLEETAQQLLRYPTIPCNDCKYCMPCPYGLDIPGILLHFNK
;
A
#
# COMPACT_ATOMS: atom_id res chain seq x y z
N MET A 1 -16.18 -5.13 -65.42
CA MET A 1 -16.63 -6.47 -65.02
C MET A 1 -16.34 -6.63 -63.55
N LYS A 2 -17.43 -6.76 -62.78
CA LYS A 2 -17.66 -7.19 -61.40
C LYS A 2 -16.63 -6.90 -60.30
N ASN A 3 -16.99 -5.91 -59.45
CA ASN A 3 -16.54 -5.69 -58.10
C ASN A 3 -16.94 -6.84 -57.17
N GLU A 4 -16.00 -7.36 -56.37
CA GLU A 4 -16.32 -8.16 -55.20
C GLU A 4 -16.23 -7.32 -53.94
N HIS A 5 -17.33 -7.28 -53.18
CA HIS A 5 -17.48 -6.58 -51.93
C HIS A 5 -16.80 -7.32 -50.79
N ASN A 6 -15.93 -6.63 -50.11
CA ASN A 6 -15.38 -7.01 -48.81
C ASN A 6 -16.45 -6.69 -47.74
N LYS A 7 -17.11 -7.70 -47.18
CA LYS A 7 -18.04 -7.53 -46.04
C LYS A 7 -17.27 -7.57 -44.76
N ASN A 8 -17.16 -6.42 -44.09
CA ASN A 8 -16.77 -6.31 -42.68
C ASN A 8 -17.84 -6.99 -41.83
N LEU A 9 -17.44 -7.98 -41.03
CA LEU A 9 -18.29 -8.62 -40.03
C LEU A 9 -18.51 -7.64 -38.86
N ASP A 10 -19.78 -7.37 -38.54
CA ASP A 10 -20.21 -6.55 -37.43
C ASP A 10 -20.01 -7.31 -36.09
N ARG A 11 -19.70 -6.57 -35.01
CA ARG A 11 -19.51 -7.09 -33.64
C ARG A 11 -20.65 -8.02 -33.19
N ARG A 12 -21.86 -7.84 -33.69
CA ARG A 12 -23.04 -8.66 -33.38
C ARG A 12 -22.98 -10.04 -33.99
N ASP A 13 -22.36 -10.19 -35.15
CA ASP A 13 -22.25 -11.48 -35.86
C ASP A 13 -21.11 -12.34 -35.31
N PHE A 14 -20.07 -11.72 -34.74
CA PHE A 14 -19.01 -12.42 -34.02
C PHE A 14 -19.52 -13.13 -32.77
N LEU A 15 -20.44 -12.51 -32.03
CA LEU A 15 -21.03 -13.08 -30.81
C LEU A 15 -22.01 -14.22 -31.06
N LYS A 16 -22.59 -14.33 -32.27
CA LYS A 16 -23.49 -15.43 -32.64
C LYS A 16 -22.75 -16.71 -33.01
N VAL A 17 -21.50 -16.61 -33.44
CA VAL A 17 -20.67 -17.76 -33.79
C VAL A 17 -20.09 -18.48 -32.58
N LEU A 18 -19.97 -17.80 -31.45
CA LEU A 18 -19.46 -18.37 -30.17
C LEU A 18 -20.55 -19.04 -29.31
N GLY A 19 -21.82 -18.92 -29.67
CA GLY A 19 -22.96 -19.43 -28.88
C GLY A 19 -23.51 -20.82 -29.24
N GLY A 20 -22.88 -21.56 -30.14
CA GLY A 20 -23.44 -22.78 -30.66
C GLY A 20 -22.62 -24.04 -30.47
N ALA A 21 -22.42 -24.51 -29.23
CA ALA A 21 -22.11 -25.94 -28.99
C ALA A 21 -22.26 -26.24 -27.48
N ALA A 22 -23.43 -26.64 -27.05
CA ALA A 22 -23.61 -27.45 -25.83
C ALA A 22 -24.92 -28.23 -25.95
N ALA A 23 -24.82 -29.50 -26.14
CA ALA A 23 -25.93 -30.45 -26.02
C ALA A 23 -25.64 -31.42 -24.87
N VAL A 24 -26.50 -31.36 -23.86
CA VAL A 24 -27.25 -32.42 -23.15
C VAL A 24 -26.50 -33.64 -22.66
N THR A 25 -26.51 -33.84 -21.33
CA THR A 25 -26.89 -35.14 -20.70
C THR A 25 -27.43 -34.93 -19.27
N SER A 26 -28.54 -35.49 -19.09
CA SER A 26 -29.47 -35.96 -18.07
C SER A 26 -29.14 -35.79 -16.58
N ALA A 27 -30.18 -35.36 -15.87
CA ALA A 27 -30.37 -35.28 -14.43
C ALA A 27 -30.49 -36.65 -13.73
N THR A 28 -29.95 -36.70 -12.51
CA THR A 28 -30.55 -37.52 -11.42
C THR A 28 -30.56 -36.69 -10.14
N LEU A 29 -31.76 -36.53 -9.60
CA LEU A 29 -32.08 -35.85 -8.34
C LEU A 29 -31.74 -36.73 -7.14
N LEU A 30 -31.01 -36.19 -6.16
CA LEU A 30 -31.08 -36.58 -4.74
C LEU A 30 -31.06 -35.34 -3.84
N PRO A 31 -31.77 -35.29 -2.74
CA PRO A 31 -32.01 -34.08 -1.96
C PRO A 31 -31.03 -33.91 -0.80
N GLY A 32 -30.65 -32.69 -0.53
CA GLY A 32 -30.34 -32.19 0.78
C GLY A 32 -28.87 -32.16 1.18
N CYS A 33 -28.24 -31.00 0.99
CA CYS A 33 -27.38 -30.37 2.00
C CYS A 33 -27.21 -28.89 1.60
N LYS A 34 -27.55 -28.00 2.52
CA LYS A 34 -27.28 -26.58 2.38
C LYS A 34 -25.75 -26.36 2.40
N ASN A 35 -25.10 -26.38 1.27
CA ASN A 35 -23.75 -25.90 1.13
C ASN A 35 -23.80 -24.37 1.03
N LYS A 36 -23.15 -23.69 2.00
CA LYS A 36 -22.69 -22.32 1.82
C LYS A 36 -21.99 -22.27 0.45
N GLN A 37 -22.43 -21.40 -0.42
CA GLN A 37 -21.72 -21.06 -1.63
C GLN A 37 -20.35 -20.48 -1.24
N GLU A 38 -19.33 -21.32 -1.26
CA GLU A 38 -17.95 -20.86 -1.41
C GLU A 38 -17.87 -20.15 -2.75
N SER A 39 -17.64 -18.85 -2.75
CA SER A 39 -17.37 -18.12 -3.96
C SER A 39 -16.03 -18.62 -4.48
N ALA A 40 -16.08 -19.49 -5.48
CA ALA A 40 -14.91 -19.94 -6.22
C ALA A 40 -14.34 -18.77 -7.02
N TYR A 41 -13.58 -17.89 -6.35
CA TYR A 41 -12.61 -17.07 -7.03
C TYR A 41 -11.42 -17.98 -7.31
N THR A 42 -11.31 -18.45 -8.54
CA THR A 42 -10.17 -19.22 -9.01
C THR A 42 -8.91 -18.41 -8.77
N ALA A 43 -8.07 -18.89 -7.85
CA ALA A 43 -6.68 -18.45 -7.77
C ALA A 43 -6.13 -18.47 -9.19
N THR A 44 -5.41 -17.41 -9.59
CA THR A 44 -4.70 -17.44 -10.87
C THR A 44 -3.73 -18.59 -10.81
N THR A 45 -3.91 -19.58 -11.66
CA THR A 45 -3.24 -20.89 -11.62
C THR A 45 -1.72 -20.80 -11.80
N ASP A 46 -1.21 -19.62 -12.11
CA ASP A 46 0.21 -19.33 -12.36
C ASP A 46 0.93 -18.69 -11.16
N ILE A 47 0.24 -18.31 -10.06
CA ILE A 47 0.85 -17.74 -8.87
C ILE A 47 0.79 -18.73 -7.71
N PRO A 48 1.94 -19.13 -7.12
CA PRO A 48 1.94 -20.06 -5.99
C PRO A 48 1.24 -19.47 -4.75
N THR A 49 0.46 -20.27 -4.05
CA THR A 49 -0.25 -19.86 -2.81
C THR A 49 0.56 -20.10 -1.55
N ASP A 50 1.67 -20.82 -1.63
CA ASP A 50 2.51 -21.27 -0.50
C ASP A 50 3.93 -20.69 -0.50
N GLN A 51 4.23 -19.75 -1.42
CA GLN A 51 5.59 -19.22 -1.62
C GLN A 51 5.73 -17.73 -1.25
N MET A 52 4.77 -17.15 -0.54
CA MET A 52 4.92 -15.78 -0.03
C MET A 52 6.21 -15.65 0.79
N THR A 53 6.98 -14.61 0.49
CA THR A 53 8.15 -14.26 1.30
C THR A 53 7.71 -13.58 2.59
N TYR A 54 8.23 -14.04 3.73
CA TYR A 54 7.91 -13.48 5.05
C TYR A 54 9.15 -12.93 5.73
N ARG A 55 8.92 -12.03 6.68
CA ARG A 55 9.91 -11.52 7.64
C ARG A 55 9.42 -11.74 9.06
N ILE A 56 10.34 -11.88 10.00
CA ILE A 56 10.02 -12.04 11.43
C ILE A 56 10.18 -10.67 12.09
N ASN A 57 9.13 -10.22 12.77
CA ASN A 57 9.23 -9.06 13.65
C ASN A 57 10.11 -9.42 14.86
N PRO A 58 11.23 -8.72 15.09
CA PRO A 58 12.14 -9.07 16.18
C PRO A 58 11.52 -8.94 17.58
N SER A 59 10.56 -8.02 17.76
CA SER A 59 9.94 -7.75 19.05
C SER A 59 8.87 -8.77 19.44
N THR A 60 7.99 -9.15 18.49
CA THR A 60 6.83 -10.02 18.75
C THR A 60 6.96 -11.42 18.18
N GLN A 61 7.98 -11.69 17.37
CA GLN A 61 8.15 -12.93 16.61
C GLN A 61 7.03 -13.20 15.58
N ASP A 62 6.24 -12.19 15.26
CA ASP A 62 5.20 -12.27 14.25
C ASP A 62 5.83 -12.54 12.87
N ARG A 63 5.28 -13.52 12.16
CA ARG A 63 5.67 -13.86 10.78
C ARG A 63 4.84 -13.00 9.81
N VAL A 64 5.40 -11.87 9.35
CA VAL A 64 4.72 -10.87 8.52
C VAL A 64 5.05 -11.09 7.05
N SER A 65 4.04 -11.04 6.17
CA SER A 65 4.24 -11.10 4.72
C SER A 65 5.03 -9.89 4.24
N LEU A 66 6.03 -10.13 3.39
CA LEU A 66 6.86 -9.04 2.85
C LEU A 66 6.06 -8.12 1.91
N LEU A 67 4.99 -8.61 1.28
CA LEU A 67 3.95 -7.78 0.66
C LEU A 67 2.90 -7.42 1.69
N GLY A 68 2.76 -6.12 1.98
CA GLY A 68 1.68 -5.56 2.79
C GLY A 68 0.61 -4.89 1.92
N TYR A 69 -0.66 -5.06 2.29
CA TYR A 69 -1.77 -4.43 1.60
C TYR A 69 -2.01 -3.01 2.12
N GLY A 70 -1.72 -1.99 1.29
CA GLY A 70 -2.02 -0.59 1.59
C GLY A 70 -3.48 -0.24 1.26
N CYS A 71 -4.30 -0.02 2.29
CA CYS A 71 -5.75 0.18 2.17
C CYS A 71 -6.17 1.62 1.82
N MET A 72 -5.24 2.48 1.43
CA MET A 72 -5.53 3.88 1.08
C MET A 72 -6.22 4.03 -0.29
N ARG A 73 -6.19 2.98 -1.13
CA ARG A 73 -6.64 3.03 -2.53
C ARG A 73 -7.71 1.99 -2.85
N TRP A 74 -8.62 1.70 -1.91
CA TRP A 74 -9.72 0.78 -2.17
C TRP A 74 -10.51 1.17 -3.43
N PRO A 75 -11.03 0.21 -4.21
CA PRO A 75 -11.83 0.50 -5.40
C PRO A 75 -13.18 1.12 -5.02
N THR A 76 -13.71 1.96 -5.89
CA THR A 76 -15.06 2.51 -5.80
C THR A 76 -16.01 1.82 -6.77
N VAL A 77 -17.32 1.99 -6.56
CA VAL A 77 -18.37 1.51 -7.46
C VAL A 77 -18.23 2.06 -8.90
N SER A 78 -17.54 3.19 -9.07
CA SER A 78 -17.20 3.76 -10.39
C SER A 78 -15.87 3.24 -10.95
N ASN A 79 -15.32 2.16 -10.38
CA ASN A 79 -14.05 1.54 -10.78
C ASN A 79 -12.84 2.51 -10.76
N ASN A 80 -12.80 3.38 -9.74
CA ASN A 80 -11.70 4.31 -9.45
C ASN A 80 -11.11 4.02 -8.07
N SER A 81 -10.00 4.68 -7.73
CA SER A 81 -9.45 4.65 -6.37
C SER A 81 -10.28 5.51 -5.42
N ALA A 82 -10.66 4.98 -4.27
CA ALA A 82 -11.36 5.71 -3.20
C ALA A 82 -10.50 6.75 -2.48
N ARG A 83 -9.20 6.82 -2.77
CA ARG A 83 -8.26 7.73 -2.08
C ARG A 83 -8.79 9.16 -2.05
N ASP A 84 -9.21 9.66 -3.21
CA ASP A 84 -9.62 11.05 -3.40
C ASP A 84 -11.06 11.18 -3.90
N SER A 85 -11.71 10.05 -4.24
CA SER A 85 -13.09 9.99 -4.68
C SER A 85 -14.09 10.07 -3.52
N SER A 86 -15.23 10.73 -3.75
CA SER A 86 -16.39 10.67 -2.86
C SER A 86 -17.33 9.50 -3.17
N ASP A 87 -17.10 8.79 -4.30
CA ASP A 87 -17.88 7.62 -4.67
C ASP A 87 -17.78 6.54 -3.60
N ASP A 88 -18.82 5.76 -3.43
CA ASP A 88 -18.85 4.68 -2.45
C ASP A 88 -17.76 3.63 -2.76
N ILE A 89 -17.18 3.08 -1.70
CA ILE A 89 -16.26 1.95 -1.83
C ILE A 89 -17.05 0.74 -2.32
N ASP A 90 -16.55 0.07 -3.35
CA ASP A 90 -17.06 -1.21 -3.79
C ASP A 90 -16.61 -2.33 -2.84
N GLN A 91 -17.41 -2.54 -1.79
CA GLN A 91 -17.10 -3.53 -0.75
C GLN A 91 -17.00 -4.96 -1.30
N GLU A 92 -17.76 -5.30 -2.34
CA GLU A 92 -17.69 -6.63 -2.95
C GLU A 92 -16.33 -6.85 -3.62
N THR A 93 -15.85 -5.85 -4.37
CA THR A 93 -14.52 -5.91 -4.99
C THR A 93 -13.41 -5.87 -3.93
N VAL A 94 -13.55 -5.06 -2.85
CA VAL A 94 -12.61 -5.10 -1.71
C VAL A 94 -12.53 -6.49 -1.11
N ASN A 95 -13.68 -7.15 -0.87
CA ASN A 95 -13.71 -8.50 -0.34
C ASN A 95 -12.98 -9.50 -1.24
N LYS A 96 -13.20 -9.44 -2.56
CA LYS A 96 -12.52 -10.30 -3.54
C LYS A 96 -11.00 -10.09 -3.55
N LEU A 97 -10.55 -8.83 -3.47
CA LEU A 97 -9.12 -8.49 -3.40
C LEU A 97 -8.48 -9.05 -2.12
N VAL A 98 -9.16 -8.92 -0.99
CA VAL A 98 -8.69 -9.46 0.29
C VAL A 98 -8.66 -10.99 0.26
N ASP A 99 -9.67 -11.63 -0.34
CA ASP A 99 -9.72 -13.09 -0.47
C ASP A 99 -8.51 -13.62 -1.25
N VAL A 100 -8.19 -13.03 -2.40
CA VAL A 100 -7.03 -13.42 -3.20
C VAL A 100 -5.73 -13.12 -2.45
N ALA A 101 -5.61 -11.95 -1.80
CA ALA A 101 -4.42 -11.58 -1.04
C ALA A 101 -4.12 -12.59 0.08
N ILE A 102 -5.11 -12.92 0.90
CA ILE A 102 -4.96 -13.90 2.00
C ILE A 102 -4.68 -15.31 1.47
N ALA A 103 -5.34 -15.72 0.40
CA ALA A 103 -5.11 -17.02 -0.23
C ALA A 103 -3.67 -17.22 -0.70
N HIS A 104 -2.97 -16.13 -1.08
CA HIS A 104 -1.56 -16.12 -1.47
C HIS A 104 -0.61 -15.72 -0.33
N GLY A 105 -1.09 -15.68 0.91
CA GLY A 105 -0.25 -15.49 2.09
C GLY A 105 0.00 -14.05 2.52
N VAL A 106 -0.65 -13.05 1.91
CA VAL A 106 -0.63 -11.66 2.43
C VAL A 106 -1.37 -11.64 3.76
N ASN A 107 -0.68 -11.18 4.80
CA ASN A 107 -1.27 -11.13 6.14
C ASN A 107 -1.12 -9.78 6.86
N TYR A 108 -0.60 -8.73 6.18
CA TYR A 108 -0.45 -7.39 6.74
C TYR A 108 -1.30 -6.39 5.96
N PHE A 109 -2.22 -5.69 6.65
CA PHE A 109 -3.15 -4.72 6.08
C PHE A 109 -3.00 -3.38 6.78
N ASP A 110 -2.57 -2.35 6.01
CA ASP A 110 -2.28 -1.00 6.50
C ASP A 110 -3.39 -0.03 6.13
N THR A 111 -4.05 0.53 7.13
CA THR A 111 -5.13 1.51 6.96
C THR A 111 -4.91 2.77 7.82
N SER A 112 -5.91 3.64 7.88
CA SER A 112 -5.92 4.86 8.70
C SER A 112 -7.32 5.46 8.72
N PRO A 113 -7.73 6.13 9.81
CA PRO A 113 -8.97 6.92 9.85
C PRO A 113 -9.00 8.07 8.83
N ALA A 114 -7.83 8.53 8.32
CA ALA A 114 -7.76 9.55 7.28
C ALA A 114 -7.89 9.00 5.84
N TYR A 115 -7.78 7.68 5.63
CA TYR A 115 -7.76 7.10 4.29
C TYR A 115 -9.17 7.01 3.68
N CYS A 116 -9.25 7.15 2.35
CA CYS A 116 -10.51 7.09 1.60
C CYS A 116 -11.59 8.04 2.18
N LYS A 117 -11.18 9.24 2.58
CA LYS A 117 -12.07 10.24 3.24
C LYS A 117 -12.79 9.67 4.48
N GLY A 118 -12.07 8.92 5.30
CA GLY A 118 -12.57 8.34 6.55
C GLY A 118 -13.27 6.99 6.43
N ARG A 119 -13.26 6.35 5.24
CA ARG A 119 -14.02 5.11 4.98
C ARG A 119 -13.16 3.84 4.94
N SER A 120 -11.82 3.98 4.95
CA SER A 120 -10.93 2.85 4.74
C SER A 120 -10.96 1.84 5.87
N GLU A 121 -10.96 2.28 7.15
CA GLU A 121 -10.99 1.37 8.30
C GLU A 121 -12.24 0.48 8.28
N ARG A 122 -13.40 1.07 8.02
CA ARG A 122 -14.66 0.32 7.95
C ARG A 122 -14.66 -0.72 6.82
N ALA A 123 -14.22 -0.33 5.63
CA ALA A 123 -14.15 -1.25 4.50
C ALA A 123 -13.16 -2.40 4.76
N THR A 124 -12.00 -2.09 5.35
CA THR A 124 -10.99 -3.06 5.77
C THR A 124 -11.54 -3.99 6.86
N GLY A 125 -12.20 -3.45 7.89
CA GLY A 125 -12.81 -4.22 8.98
C GLY A 125 -13.87 -5.20 8.47
N ILE A 126 -14.78 -4.76 7.59
CA ILE A 126 -15.78 -5.63 6.96
C ILE A 126 -15.11 -6.79 6.19
N ALA A 127 -14.08 -6.50 5.41
CA ALA A 127 -13.40 -7.51 4.62
C ALA A 127 -12.67 -8.54 5.50
N LEU A 128 -11.93 -8.08 6.52
CA LEU A 128 -11.10 -8.93 7.37
C LEU A 128 -11.90 -9.69 8.44
N SER A 129 -13.04 -9.16 8.92
CA SER A 129 -13.89 -9.86 9.90
C SER A 129 -14.46 -11.20 9.39
N ARG A 130 -14.35 -11.48 8.09
CA ARG A 130 -14.72 -12.77 7.49
C ARG A 130 -13.69 -13.88 7.75
N TYR A 131 -12.52 -13.53 8.31
CA TYR A 131 -11.42 -14.44 8.61
C TYR A 131 -11.15 -14.56 10.10
N PRO A 132 -10.59 -15.68 10.59
CA PRO A 132 -10.09 -15.78 11.96
C PRO A 132 -9.06 -14.68 12.24
N ARG A 133 -9.16 -14.05 13.42
CA ARG A 133 -8.37 -12.87 13.80
C ARG A 133 -6.84 -13.11 13.81
N ASP A 134 -6.42 -14.34 14.01
CA ASP A 134 -5.02 -14.78 14.01
C ASP A 134 -4.41 -14.95 12.61
N LYS A 135 -5.19 -14.80 11.54
CA LYS A 135 -4.73 -14.96 10.16
C LYS A 135 -4.15 -13.67 9.56
N TYR A 136 -4.33 -12.53 10.22
CA TYR A 136 -3.90 -11.25 9.68
C TYR A 136 -3.47 -10.28 10.77
N PHE A 137 -2.63 -9.33 10.38
CA PHE A 137 -2.21 -8.18 11.17
C PHE A 137 -2.89 -6.93 10.61
N ILE A 138 -3.45 -6.12 11.51
CA ILE A 138 -4.01 -4.79 11.19
C ILE A 138 -3.05 -3.72 11.67
N ALA A 139 -2.68 -2.84 10.74
CA ALA A 139 -2.01 -1.58 11.04
C ALA A 139 -2.99 -0.43 10.82
N THR A 140 -3.12 0.44 11.82
CA THR A 140 -3.81 1.72 11.67
C THR A 140 -3.06 2.84 12.37
N LYS A 141 -3.56 4.08 12.26
CA LYS A 141 -2.79 5.26 12.62
C LYS A 141 -3.62 6.24 13.43
N LEU A 142 -3.00 6.92 14.38
CA LEU A 142 -3.60 8.09 15.01
C LEU A 142 -3.39 9.31 14.11
N SER A 143 -4.44 9.68 13.35
CA SER A 143 -4.39 10.70 12.28
C SER A 143 -4.93 12.05 12.73
N ASN A 144 -4.54 12.50 13.90
CA ASN A 144 -4.93 13.78 14.50
C ASN A 144 -4.21 14.98 13.87
N PHE A 145 -4.43 15.21 12.56
CA PHE A 145 -3.72 16.24 11.79
C PHE A 145 -4.20 17.66 12.07
N ALA A 146 -5.51 17.84 12.25
CA ALA A 146 -6.08 19.17 12.46
C ALA A 146 -5.96 19.60 13.92
N PRO A 147 -5.67 20.90 14.23
CA PRO A 147 -5.61 21.40 15.60
C PRO A 147 -6.83 21.07 16.47
N SER A 148 -8.02 20.98 15.84
CA SER A 148 -9.26 20.56 16.53
C SER A 148 -9.25 19.11 17.03
N THR A 149 -8.30 18.29 16.57
CA THR A 149 -8.13 16.88 16.97
C THR A 149 -6.95 16.67 17.91
N TRP A 150 -6.24 17.73 18.32
CA TRP A 150 -5.03 17.63 19.17
C TRP A 150 -5.34 17.49 20.65
N SER A 151 -6.57 17.80 21.10
CA SER A 151 -6.88 17.54 22.51
C SER A 151 -6.76 16.05 22.82
N ARG A 152 -6.46 15.75 24.11
CA ARG A 152 -6.36 14.39 24.60
C ARG A 152 -7.64 13.59 24.32
N GLU A 153 -8.80 14.20 24.61
CA GLU A 153 -10.12 13.60 24.44
C GLU A 153 -10.42 13.28 22.98
N ALA A 154 -10.13 14.22 22.07
CA ALA A 154 -10.36 14.02 20.64
C ALA A 154 -9.45 12.93 20.06
N SER A 155 -8.18 12.90 20.44
CA SER A 155 -7.22 11.89 20.01
C SER A 155 -7.60 10.50 20.55
N ILE A 156 -8.00 10.37 21.80
CA ILE A 156 -8.44 9.11 22.41
C ILE A 156 -9.76 8.64 21.76
N ALA A 157 -10.69 9.56 21.50
CA ALA A 157 -11.93 9.21 20.78
C ALA A 157 -11.65 8.66 19.37
N MET A 158 -10.71 9.25 18.63
CA MET A 158 -10.25 8.75 17.33
C MET A 158 -9.65 7.34 17.46
N TYR A 159 -8.77 7.13 18.45
CA TYR A 159 -8.19 5.82 18.75
C TYR A 159 -9.27 4.76 19.00
N HIS A 160 -10.25 5.03 19.87
CA HIS A 160 -11.34 4.08 20.13
C HIS A 160 -12.27 3.86 18.93
N ASN A 161 -12.48 4.89 18.11
CA ASN A 161 -13.28 4.74 16.89
C ASN A 161 -12.63 3.76 15.90
N SER A 162 -11.30 3.72 15.81
CA SER A 162 -10.59 2.76 14.95
C SER A 162 -10.92 1.30 15.31
N PHE A 163 -11.04 0.96 16.59
CA PHE A 163 -11.46 -0.40 17.01
C PHE A 163 -12.86 -0.75 16.53
N LYS A 164 -13.77 0.22 16.61
CA LYS A 164 -15.16 0.04 16.17
C LYS A 164 -15.25 -0.15 14.66
N GLU A 165 -14.58 0.73 13.88
CA GLU A 165 -14.61 0.66 12.43
C GLU A 165 -13.90 -0.60 11.89
N LEU A 166 -12.80 -0.99 12.52
CA LEU A 166 -12.05 -2.20 12.17
C LEU A 166 -12.66 -3.49 12.73
N GLN A 167 -13.65 -3.41 13.65
CA GLN A 167 -14.32 -4.54 14.30
C GLN A 167 -13.34 -5.46 15.05
N VAL A 168 -12.38 -4.89 15.79
CA VAL A 168 -11.34 -5.62 16.52
C VAL A 168 -11.24 -5.22 17.99
N ASN A 169 -10.66 -6.11 18.81
CA ASN A 169 -10.43 -5.88 20.24
C ASN A 169 -8.98 -5.47 20.56
N TYR A 170 -8.06 -5.63 19.61
CA TYR A 170 -6.68 -5.17 19.67
C TYR A 170 -6.18 -4.80 18.28
N ILE A 171 -5.20 -3.90 18.24
CA ILE A 171 -4.50 -3.43 17.03
C ILE A 171 -3.10 -4.04 17.04
N ASP A 172 -2.69 -4.68 15.94
CA ASP A 172 -1.36 -5.29 15.86
C ASP A 172 -0.26 -4.24 15.71
N TYR A 173 -0.49 -3.21 14.88
CA TYR A 173 0.48 -2.15 14.59
C TYR A 173 -0.22 -0.80 14.64
N LEU A 174 0.07 0.02 15.65
CA LEU A 174 -0.43 1.39 15.72
C LEU A 174 0.68 2.39 15.42
N LEU A 175 0.40 3.38 14.56
CA LEU A 175 1.35 4.41 14.18
C LEU A 175 0.91 5.81 14.64
N LEU A 176 1.84 6.60 15.12
CA LEU A 176 1.71 8.05 15.12
C LEU A 176 1.78 8.50 13.66
N HIS A 177 0.74 9.16 13.15
CA HIS A 177 0.60 9.41 11.71
C HIS A 177 1.27 10.71 11.27
N GLY A 178 2.14 10.62 10.26
CA GLY A 178 2.73 11.78 9.60
C GLY A 178 3.64 12.61 10.51
N VAL A 179 4.49 11.94 11.26
CA VAL A 179 5.47 12.59 12.15
C VAL A 179 6.51 13.34 11.31
N GLY A 180 6.80 14.59 11.68
CA GLY A 180 7.69 15.49 10.93
C GLY A 180 6.98 16.38 9.91
N MET A 181 5.66 16.24 9.74
CA MET A 181 4.85 17.18 8.96
C MET A 181 4.65 18.50 9.71
N GLY A 182 4.11 19.49 9.01
CA GLY A 182 3.76 20.80 9.57
C GLY A 182 4.95 21.53 10.18
N ASN A 183 4.83 21.96 11.45
CA ASN A 183 5.84 22.73 12.18
C ASN A 183 6.87 21.84 12.92
N GLY A 184 7.13 20.62 12.43
CA GLY A 184 8.16 19.75 12.97
C GLY A 184 7.94 19.36 14.44
N LEU A 185 8.95 19.56 15.31
CA LEU A 185 8.88 19.19 16.72
C LEU A 185 7.80 19.93 17.50
N GLN A 186 7.50 21.19 17.17
CA GLN A 186 6.45 21.93 17.84
C GLN A 186 5.09 21.27 17.64
N GLU A 187 4.78 20.89 16.39
CA GLU A 187 3.53 20.20 16.09
C GLU A 187 3.49 18.79 16.67
N PHE A 188 4.60 18.06 16.61
CA PHE A 188 4.73 16.76 17.25
C PHE A 188 4.42 16.82 18.74
N ASN A 189 5.01 17.78 19.46
CA ASN A 189 4.77 17.95 20.89
C ASN A 189 3.30 18.26 21.18
N ALA A 190 2.69 19.19 20.43
CA ALA A 190 1.28 19.55 20.62
C ALA A 190 0.33 18.36 20.36
N ARG A 191 0.66 17.50 19.38
CA ARG A 191 -0.17 16.34 19.00
C ARG A 191 -0.06 15.16 19.96
N TYR A 192 1.10 14.98 20.62
CA TYR A 192 1.40 13.71 21.29
C TYR A 192 2.00 13.85 22.68
N ILE A 193 2.81 14.90 22.96
CA ILE A 193 3.53 15.03 24.24
C ILE A 193 2.74 15.90 25.20
N ASP A 194 2.45 17.16 24.84
CA ASP A 194 1.90 18.17 25.75
C ASP A 194 0.49 17.79 26.24
N ASN A 195 -0.24 17.03 25.45
CA ASN A 195 -1.57 16.53 25.77
C ASN A 195 -1.57 15.13 26.45
N GLY A 196 -0.40 14.50 26.65
CA GLY A 196 -0.24 13.17 27.26
C GLY A 196 -0.83 12.02 26.42
N VAL A 197 -1.01 12.22 25.12
CA VAL A 197 -1.54 11.15 24.21
C VAL A 197 -0.52 10.05 24.04
N LEU A 198 0.79 10.36 23.93
CA LEU A 198 1.81 9.32 23.80
C LEU A 198 1.86 8.43 25.07
N ASP A 199 1.77 9.01 26.26
CA ASP A 199 1.72 8.24 27.51
C ASP A 199 0.51 7.30 27.54
N PHE A 200 -0.64 7.77 27.07
CA PHE A 200 -1.83 6.94 26.93
C PHE A 200 -1.58 5.77 25.98
N LEU A 201 -0.99 5.99 24.79
CA LEU A 201 -0.70 4.92 23.83
C LEU A 201 0.34 3.91 24.34
N LEU A 202 1.34 4.38 25.10
CA LEU A 202 2.30 3.51 25.78
C LEU A 202 1.60 2.61 26.83
N ALA A 203 0.65 3.17 27.60
CA ALA A 203 -0.15 2.40 28.52
C ALA A 203 -1.07 1.38 27.79
N GLU A 204 -1.66 1.75 26.67
CA GLU A 204 -2.47 0.85 25.83
C GLU A 204 -1.62 -0.31 25.26
N ARG A 205 -0.36 -0.05 24.88
CA ARG A 205 0.58 -1.09 24.48
C ARG A 205 0.90 -2.02 25.66
N GLN A 206 1.18 -1.48 26.83
CA GLN A 206 1.44 -2.28 28.03
C GLN A 206 0.22 -3.16 28.41
N ALA A 207 -0.98 -2.66 28.19
CA ALA A 207 -2.23 -3.38 28.41
C ALA A 207 -2.56 -4.41 27.30
N GLY A 208 -1.76 -4.49 26.24
CA GLY A 208 -1.94 -5.45 25.13
C GLY A 208 -3.03 -5.07 24.12
N ARG A 209 -3.63 -3.87 24.22
CA ARG A 209 -4.58 -3.38 23.22
C ARG A 209 -3.88 -2.87 21.97
N ILE A 210 -2.63 -2.45 22.08
CA ILE A 210 -1.69 -2.22 20.97
C ILE A 210 -0.58 -3.24 21.12
N ARG A 211 -0.30 -4.04 20.10
CA ARG A 211 0.78 -5.05 20.15
C ARG A 211 2.14 -4.45 19.77
N ASN A 212 2.16 -3.57 18.76
CA ASN A 212 3.34 -2.86 18.30
C ASN A 212 3.00 -1.37 18.14
N LEU A 213 3.81 -0.48 18.72
CA LEU A 213 3.68 0.98 18.60
C LEU A 213 4.86 1.53 17.80
N GLY A 214 4.55 2.31 16.77
CA GLY A 214 5.54 2.95 15.91
C GLY A 214 5.05 4.29 15.38
N PHE A 215 5.71 4.79 14.34
CA PHE A 215 5.30 6.02 13.68
C PHE A 215 5.57 5.97 12.17
N SER A 216 4.83 6.76 11.39
CA SER A 216 5.13 7.04 10.00
C SER A 216 5.82 8.40 9.90
N TYR A 217 7.01 8.41 9.29
CA TYR A 217 7.82 9.61 9.17
C TYR A 217 7.59 10.31 7.82
N HIS A 218 7.41 11.64 7.89
CA HIS A 218 7.31 12.53 6.72
C HIS A 218 7.92 13.90 7.05
N GLY A 219 8.90 14.34 6.29
CA GLY A 219 9.37 15.72 6.27
C GLY A 219 10.52 16.03 7.21
N ASP A 220 10.31 16.73 8.33
CA ASP A 220 11.39 17.26 9.18
C ASP A 220 12.22 16.16 9.85
N ILE A 221 13.48 16.03 9.40
CA ILE A 221 14.43 15.04 9.92
C ILE A 221 14.73 15.21 11.40
N LYS A 222 14.62 16.43 11.96
CA LYS A 222 14.87 16.67 13.38
C LYS A 222 13.87 15.92 14.26
N VAL A 223 12.63 15.73 13.78
CA VAL A 223 11.63 14.95 14.51
C VAL A 223 11.97 13.46 14.49
N PHE A 224 12.41 12.95 13.36
CA PHE A 224 12.86 11.56 13.25
C PHE A 224 14.04 11.28 14.18
N ASP A 225 15.08 12.12 14.12
CA ASP A 225 16.28 11.97 14.95
C ASP A 225 15.94 12.10 16.45
N TYR A 226 15.07 13.04 16.81
CA TYR A 226 14.57 13.17 18.18
C TYR A 226 13.87 11.90 18.67
N LEU A 227 12.95 11.33 17.89
CA LEU A 227 12.24 10.11 18.26
C LEU A 227 13.17 8.91 18.39
N LEU A 228 14.16 8.79 17.53
CA LEU A 228 15.17 7.74 17.62
C LEU A 228 16.11 7.93 18.81
N SER A 229 16.46 9.18 19.17
CA SER A 229 17.26 9.48 20.38
C SER A 229 16.52 9.10 21.67
N ARG A 230 15.17 9.06 21.64
CA ARG A 230 14.31 8.65 22.75
C ARG A 230 13.84 7.19 22.64
N HIS A 231 14.48 6.39 21.79
CA HIS A 231 14.08 5.00 21.60
C HIS A 231 14.15 4.18 22.89
N ASP A 232 15.11 4.43 23.76
CA ASP A 232 15.22 3.74 25.07
C ASP A 232 14.04 3.99 26.00
N GLU A 233 13.36 5.12 25.83
CA GLU A 233 12.17 5.51 26.58
C GLU A 233 10.89 4.99 25.91
N PHE A 234 10.72 5.30 24.61
CA PHE A 234 9.49 5.00 23.88
C PHE A 234 9.40 3.56 23.38
N LYS A 235 10.55 2.91 23.19
CA LYS A 235 10.66 1.52 22.71
C LYS A 235 9.86 1.32 21.42
N TRP A 236 10.20 2.07 20.37
CA TRP A 236 9.54 1.92 19.06
C TRP A 236 9.71 0.50 18.53
N ASP A 237 8.60 -0.18 18.27
CA ASP A 237 8.60 -1.54 17.77
C ASP A 237 8.87 -1.62 16.26
N PHE A 238 8.60 -0.52 15.53
CA PHE A 238 8.84 -0.37 14.10
C PHE A 238 8.74 1.09 13.69
N VAL A 239 9.23 1.43 12.48
CA VAL A 239 9.03 2.76 11.88
C VAL A 239 8.67 2.62 10.40
N GLN A 240 7.66 3.37 9.96
CA GLN A 240 7.27 3.42 8.56
C GLN A 240 7.98 4.58 7.86
N ILE A 241 8.74 4.27 6.81
CA ILE A 241 9.53 5.22 6.02
C ILE A 241 9.22 5.10 4.54
N GLN A 242 9.38 6.19 3.80
CA GLN A 242 9.40 6.19 2.35
C GLN A 242 10.72 5.60 1.85
N LEU A 243 10.67 4.58 0.99
CA LEU A 243 11.84 3.95 0.41
C LEU A 243 11.54 3.36 -0.97
N ASN A 244 12.26 3.81 -1.97
CA ASN A 244 12.34 3.29 -3.33
C ASN A 244 13.72 3.61 -3.91
N TYR A 245 14.04 3.13 -5.11
CA TYR A 245 15.37 3.30 -5.68
C TYR A 245 15.72 4.74 -6.10
N VAL A 246 14.72 5.65 -6.20
CA VAL A 246 14.96 7.09 -6.41
C VAL A 246 15.20 7.78 -5.07
N ASP A 247 14.30 7.61 -4.11
CA ASP A 247 14.41 8.23 -2.79
C ASP A 247 15.58 7.69 -1.97
N TRP A 248 16.18 6.58 -2.38
CA TRP A 248 17.33 6.00 -1.68
C TRP A 248 18.45 7.03 -1.50
N LYS A 249 18.85 7.72 -2.57
CA LYS A 249 19.90 8.76 -2.54
C LYS A 249 19.43 10.12 -3.04
N HIS A 250 18.27 10.21 -3.65
CA HIS A 250 17.81 11.39 -4.38
C HIS A 250 16.45 11.93 -3.89
N ALA A 251 16.12 11.71 -2.65
CA ALA A 251 14.80 12.09 -2.13
C ALA A 251 14.56 13.61 -2.17
N LYS A 252 15.60 14.41 -1.97
CA LYS A 252 15.51 15.88 -2.00
C LYS A 252 15.28 16.45 -3.39
N GLU A 253 15.78 15.80 -4.42
CA GLU A 253 15.53 16.15 -5.82
C GLU A 253 14.07 15.91 -6.22
N VAL A 254 13.41 14.95 -5.55
CA VAL A 254 11.96 14.70 -5.73
C VAL A 254 11.13 15.71 -4.93
N ASN A 255 11.52 15.98 -3.70
CA ASN A 255 10.88 16.95 -2.81
C ASN A 255 11.89 17.41 -1.76
N GLU A 256 12.14 18.72 -1.68
CA GLU A 256 13.10 19.33 -0.75
C GLU A 256 12.91 18.95 0.73
N ARG A 257 11.69 18.61 1.11
CA ARG A 257 11.33 18.17 2.47
C ARG A 257 11.64 16.70 2.75
N ASN A 258 11.93 15.91 1.73
CA ASN A 258 12.23 14.50 1.89
C ASN A 258 13.68 14.29 2.37
N THR A 259 13.89 13.19 3.06
CA THR A 259 15.21 12.72 3.48
C THR A 259 15.55 11.43 2.74
N ASN A 260 16.80 11.28 2.32
CA ASN A 260 17.26 10.08 1.64
C ASN A 260 16.98 8.83 2.48
N ALA A 261 16.36 7.83 1.83
CA ALA A 261 15.97 6.60 2.50
C ALA A 261 17.18 5.80 3.03
N GLU A 262 18.35 5.95 2.41
CA GLU A 262 19.62 5.37 2.90
C GLU A 262 19.92 5.81 4.33
N TYR A 263 19.76 7.10 4.64
CA TYR A 263 19.94 7.62 6.00
C TYR A 263 18.88 7.05 6.95
N LEU A 264 17.60 7.14 6.59
CA LEU A 264 16.49 6.69 7.43
C LEU A 264 16.62 5.20 7.77
N TYR A 265 16.81 4.37 6.75
CA TYR A 265 16.99 2.94 6.93
C TYR A 265 18.26 2.61 7.71
N GLY A 266 19.36 3.32 7.46
CA GLY A 266 20.61 3.15 8.19
C GLY A 266 20.46 3.42 9.69
N GLU A 267 19.76 4.49 10.08
CA GLU A 267 19.53 4.84 11.48
C GLU A 267 18.61 3.83 12.19
N LEU A 268 17.61 3.29 11.49
CA LEU A 268 16.76 2.22 12.01
C LEU A 268 17.56 0.91 12.19
N SER A 269 18.35 0.55 11.18
CA SER A 269 19.17 -0.67 11.20
C SER A 269 20.19 -0.67 12.36
N LYS A 270 20.82 0.47 12.64
CA LYS A 270 21.76 0.62 13.78
C LYS A 270 21.12 0.31 15.14
N ARG A 271 19.80 0.51 15.24
CA ARG A 271 19.01 0.30 16.47
C ARG A 271 18.24 -1.01 16.48
N GLY A 272 18.32 -1.81 15.41
CA GLY A 272 17.54 -3.04 15.27
C GLY A 272 16.03 -2.80 15.12
N ILE A 273 15.60 -1.57 14.74
CA ILE A 273 14.19 -1.23 14.55
C ILE A 273 13.77 -1.63 13.13
N PRO A 274 12.79 -2.51 12.95
CA PRO A 274 12.34 -2.91 11.63
C PRO A 274 11.66 -1.75 10.89
N ALA A 275 11.92 -1.66 9.58
CA ALA A 275 11.29 -0.68 8.71
C ALA A 275 10.05 -1.26 8.01
N ILE A 276 8.96 -0.50 7.98
CA ILE A 276 7.83 -0.73 7.09
C ILE A 276 7.93 0.28 5.95
N ILE A 277 7.82 -0.20 4.72
CA ILE A 277 8.06 0.66 3.57
C ILE A 277 6.75 1.18 2.99
N MET A 278 6.63 2.50 2.94
CA MET A 278 5.61 3.21 2.15
C MET A 278 6.23 3.82 0.89
N GLU A 279 5.40 4.16 -0.08
CA GLU A 279 5.78 4.79 -1.35
C GLU A 279 6.86 4.01 -2.14
N PRO A 280 6.82 2.66 -2.19
CA PRO A 280 7.80 1.89 -2.94
C PRO A 280 7.79 2.23 -4.44
N LEU A 281 6.64 2.70 -4.95
CA LEU A 281 6.46 3.13 -6.34
C LEU A 281 6.48 4.65 -6.53
N LEU A 282 6.91 5.42 -5.53
CA LEU A 282 6.93 6.90 -5.59
C LEU A 282 5.55 7.46 -6.04
N GLY A 283 4.48 7.06 -5.35
CA GLY A 283 3.10 7.43 -5.70
C GLY A 283 2.55 6.76 -6.96
N GLY A 284 3.21 5.75 -7.50
CA GLY A 284 2.89 5.08 -8.76
C GLY A 284 3.77 5.49 -9.94
N ARG A 285 4.63 6.51 -9.80
CA ARG A 285 5.52 6.99 -10.88
C ARG A 285 6.49 5.92 -11.37
N LEU A 286 6.95 5.04 -10.49
CA LEU A 286 7.89 3.97 -10.82
C LEU A 286 7.21 2.72 -11.42
N SER A 287 5.91 2.73 -11.62
CA SER A 287 5.19 1.68 -12.37
C SER A 287 4.99 2.05 -13.84
N ASN A 288 5.10 3.34 -14.18
CA ASN A 288 4.95 3.85 -15.53
C ASN A 288 6.05 4.90 -15.78
N VAL A 289 7.17 4.46 -16.31
CA VAL A 289 8.34 5.29 -16.64
C VAL A 289 8.47 5.47 -18.14
N HIS A 290 9.32 6.37 -18.60
CA HIS A 290 9.56 6.60 -20.04
C HIS A 290 9.93 5.31 -20.77
N ASP A 291 9.54 5.20 -22.04
CA ASP A 291 9.72 4.01 -22.87
C ASP A 291 11.17 3.50 -22.93
N HIS A 292 12.15 4.41 -23.01
CA HIS A 292 13.57 4.02 -23.03
C HIS A 292 14.03 3.41 -21.69
N ILE A 293 13.49 3.86 -20.55
CA ILE A 293 13.74 3.25 -19.24
C ILE A 293 13.04 1.90 -19.17
N THR A 294 11.78 1.84 -19.62
CA THR A 294 11.03 0.58 -19.71
C THR A 294 11.79 -0.46 -20.53
N ALA A 295 12.31 -0.06 -21.68
CA ALA A 295 13.10 -0.94 -22.55
C ALA A 295 14.36 -1.47 -21.85
N LYS A 296 15.09 -0.63 -21.10
CA LYS A 296 16.26 -1.05 -20.31
C LYS A 296 15.90 -2.06 -19.21
N LEU A 297 14.83 -1.80 -18.46
CA LEU A 297 14.35 -2.69 -17.41
C LEU A 297 13.95 -4.05 -18.00
N LYS A 298 13.22 -4.04 -19.13
CA LYS A 298 12.80 -5.24 -19.85
C LYS A 298 13.95 -6.00 -20.48
N GLN A 299 14.97 -5.32 -21.02
CA GLN A 299 16.18 -5.96 -21.53
C GLN A 299 16.91 -6.77 -20.46
N ARG A 300 16.96 -6.23 -19.21
CA ARG A 300 17.63 -6.89 -18.09
C ARG A 300 16.84 -8.07 -17.53
N LYS A 301 15.49 -7.94 -17.45
CA LYS A 301 14.58 -9.01 -16.99
C LYS A 301 13.24 -8.93 -17.76
N PRO A 302 13.11 -9.60 -18.89
CA PRO A 302 11.97 -9.44 -19.81
C PRO A 302 10.61 -9.75 -19.16
N GLU A 303 10.55 -10.76 -18.31
CA GLU A 303 9.31 -11.24 -17.66
C GLU A 303 8.85 -10.34 -16.50
N SER A 304 9.74 -9.52 -15.94
CA SER A 304 9.41 -8.67 -14.80
C SER A 304 8.65 -7.43 -15.23
N SER A 305 7.61 -7.04 -14.48
CA SER A 305 6.96 -5.75 -14.67
C SER A 305 7.90 -4.60 -14.29
N VAL A 306 7.61 -3.39 -14.78
CA VAL A 306 8.36 -2.18 -14.39
C VAL A 306 8.25 -1.95 -12.89
N ALA A 307 7.06 -2.12 -12.31
CA ALA A 307 6.81 -1.96 -10.89
C ALA A 307 7.60 -2.94 -10.02
N SER A 308 7.78 -4.17 -10.49
CA SER A 308 8.49 -5.22 -9.74
C SER A 308 9.94 -4.85 -9.39
N TRP A 309 10.61 -4.03 -10.18
CA TRP A 309 11.96 -3.55 -9.87
C TRP A 309 12.01 -2.71 -8.60
N ALA A 310 11.04 -1.81 -8.43
CA ALA A 310 10.95 -0.97 -7.22
C ALA A 310 10.53 -1.79 -5.99
N PHE A 311 9.63 -2.76 -6.14
CA PHE A 311 9.25 -3.67 -5.06
C PHE A 311 10.42 -4.58 -4.65
N ARG A 312 11.14 -5.15 -5.62
CA ARG A 312 12.33 -5.95 -5.34
C ARG A 312 13.42 -5.12 -4.66
N PHE A 313 13.61 -3.85 -5.08
CA PHE A 313 14.53 -2.94 -4.41
C PHE A 313 14.19 -2.79 -2.94
N ALA A 314 12.96 -2.39 -2.61
CA ALA A 314 12.52 -2.20 -1.24
C ALA A 314 12.56 -3.51 -0.42
N GLY A 315 12.12 -4.62 -1.01
CA GLY A 315 12.08 -5.93 -0.35
C GLY A 315 13.45 -6.60 -0.17
N SER A 316 14.51 -6.11 -0.84
CA SER A 316 15.86 -6.68 -0.74
C SER A 316 16.62 -6.29 0.54
N PHE A 317 16.13 -5.35 1.32
CA PHE A 317 16.76 -4.92 2.57
C PHE A 317 16.35 -5.82 3.73
N PRO A 318 17.31 -6.45 4.47
CA PRO A 318 17.00 -7.42 5.52
C PRO A 318 16.16 -6.87 6.68
N GLY A 319 16.35 -5.58 7.03
CA GLY A 319 15.61 -4.90 8.10
C GLY A 319 14.22 -4.41 7.69
N VAL A 320 13.77 -4.68 6.45
CA VAL A 320 12.42 -4.35 6.00
C VAL A 320 11.48 -5.48 6.41
N LEU A 321 10.46 -5.13 7.22
CA LEU A 321 9.45 -6.07 7.70
C LEU A 321 8.38 -6.33 6.64
N THR A 322 7.87 -5.27 6.00
CA THR A 322 6.87 -5.36 4.93
C THR A 322 6.94 -4.14 4.01
N VAL A 323 6.57 -4.33 2.75
CA VAL A 323 6.51 -3.31 1.69
C VAL A 323 5.05 -3.08 1.32
N LEU A 324 4.54 -1.88 1.57
CA LEU A 324 3.13 -1.54 1.37
C LEU A 324 2.84 -1.22 -0.10
N SER A 325 1.80 -1.82 -0.64
CA SER A 325 1.27 -1.50 -1.96
C SER A 325 -0.22 -1.22 -1.92
N GLY A 326 -0.63 -0.10 -2.51
CA GLY A 326 -2.04 0.24 -2.71
C GLY A 326 -2.56 -0.40 -4.00
N MET A 327 -3.19 -1.56 -3.89
CA MET A 327 -3.64 -2.38 -5.00
C MET A 327 -5.14 -2.17 -5.23
N THR A 328 -5.49 -1.19 -6.07
CA THR A 328 -6.89 -0.85 -6.39
C THR A 328 -7.57 -1.92 -7.26
N TYR A 329 -6.80 -2.54 -8.17
CA TYR A 329 -7.31 -3.50 -9.16
C TYR A 329 -6.67 -4.87 -8.98
N MET A 330 -7.37 -5.91 -9.45
CA MET A 330 -6.90 -7.29 -9.36
C MET A 330 -5.56 -7.49 -10.06
N GLU A 331 -5.33 -6.81 -11.18
CA GLU A 331 -4.08 -6.86 -11.94
C GLU A 331 -2.90 -6.35 -11.14
N HIS A 332 -3.10 -5.31 -10.32
CA HIS A 332 -2.05 -4.81 -9.40
C HIS A 332 -1.69 -5.85 -8.35
N LEU A 333 -2.72 -6.49 -7.75
CA LEU A 333 -2.51 -7.53 -6.75
C LEU A 333 -1.77 -8.73 -7.37
N GLN A 334 -2.19 -9.19 -8.53
CA GLN A 334 -1.58 -10.32 -9.23
C GLN A 334 -0.12 -10.06 -9.62
N ASP A 335 0.20 -8.87 -10.14
CA ASP A 335 1.58 -8.50 -10.48
C ASP A 335 2.47 -8.46 -9.24
N ASN A 336 1.97 -7.90 -8.13
CA ASN A 336 2.69 -7.86 -6.89
C ASN A 336 2.87 -9.25 -6.27
N LEU A 337 1.86 -10.12 -6.32
CA LEU A 337 1.98 -11.50 -5.88
C LEU A 337 3.06 -12.25 -6.66
N ARG A 338 3.14 -12.10 -7.99
CA ARG A 338 4.24 -12.68 -8.78
C ARG A 338 5.62 -12.16 -8.34
N THR A 339 5.69 -10.94 -7.85
CA THR A 339 6.95 -10.35 -7.36
C THR A 339 7.37 -10.89 -6.00
N PHE A 340 6.40 -11.19 -5.11
CA PHE A 340 6.67 -11.55 -3.72
C PHE A 340 6.48 -13.05 -3.38
N CYS A 341 6.02 -13.88 -4.34
CA CYS A 341 5.76 -15.31 -4.16
C CYS A 341 6.63 -16.23 -5.03
N PRO A 342 7.94 -16.37 -4.73
CA PRO A 342 8.75 -15.71 -3.73
C PRO A 342 9.40 -14.42 -4.25
N LEU A 343 9.84 -13.54 -3.35
CA LEU A 343 10.71 -12.42 -3.74
C LEU A 343 12.06 -12.96 -4.21
N ASP A 344 12.48 -12.49 -5.38
CA ASP A 344 13.84 -12.65 -5.90
C ASP A 344 14.65 -11.37 -5.56
N PRO A 345 15.51 -11.39 -4.51
CA PRO A 345 16.24 -10.20 -4.08
C PRO A 345 17.16 -9.66 -5.18
N LEU A 346 17.37 -8.36 -5.18
CA LEU A 346 18.30 -7.72 -6.12
C LEU A 346 19.75 -8.01 -5.75
N SER A 347 20.55 -8.32 -6.75
CA SER A 347 22.01 -8.34 -6.65
C SER A 347 22.54 -6.90 -6.48
N ASP A 348 23.81 -6.76 -6.06
CA ASP A 348 24.43 -5.43 -5.97
C ASP A 348 24.55 -4.77 -7.36
N ALA A 349 24.80 -5.56 -8.41
CA ALA A 349 24.79 -5.08 -9.80
C ALA A 349 23.40 -4.60 -10.26
N ASP A 350 22.30 -5.18 -9.73
CA ASP A 350 20.94 -4.69 -9.99
C ASP A 350 20.65 -3.39 -9.23
N LYS A 351 21.15 -3.26 -8.00
CA LYS A 351 21.03 -2.01 -7.24
C LYS A 351 21.79 -0.86 -7.89
N GLU A 352 23.01 -1.13 -8.39
CA GLU A 352 23.81 -0.17 -9.15
C GLU A 352 23.07 0.26 -10.43
N PHE A 353 22.54 -0.69 -11.19
CA PHE A 353 21.73 -0.43 -12.37
C PHE A 353 20.50 0.44 -12.06
N LEU A 354 19.83 0.22 -10.92
CA LEU A 354 18.69 1.04 -10.48
C LEU A 354 19.13 2.43 -10.03
N GLU A 355 20.32 2.59 -9.44
CA GLU A 355 20.91 3.91 -9.14
C GLU A 355 21.15 4.71 -10.42
N GLU A 356 21.74 4.12 -11.46
CA GLU A 356 21.88 4.74 -12.77
C GLU A 356 20.52 5.10 -13.39
N THR A 357 19.53 4.22 -13.20
CA THR A 357 18.15 4.44 -13.67
C THR A 357 17.51 5.62 -12.94
N ALA A 358 17.69 5.73 -11.64
CA ALA A 358 17.22 6.87 -10.84
C ALA A 358 17.81 8.20 -11.34
N GLN A 359 19.12 8.23 -11.58
CA GLN A 359 19.78 9.42 -12.14
C GLN A 359 19.25 9.79 -13.53
N GLN A 360 18.91 8.80 -14.36
CA GLN A 360 18.30 9.06 -15.67
C GLN A 360 16.90 9.64 -15.53
N LEU A 361 16.05 9.09 -14.64
CA LEU A 361 14.72 9.60 -14.37
C LEU A 361 14.74 11.07 -13.89
N LEU A 362 15.74 11.43 -13.09
CA LEU A 362 15.89 12.80 -12.56
C LEU A 362 16.40 13.82 -13.59
N ARG A 363 17.00 13.38 -14.68
CA ARG A 363 17.45 14.27 -15.77
C ARG A 363 16.31 14.85 -16.60
N TYR A 364 15.15 14.21 -16.56
CA TYR A 364 13.98 14.71 -17.27
C TYR A 364 13.22 15.68 -16.36
N PRO A 365 12.95 16.92 -16.78
CA PRO A 365 12.20 17.88 -16.00
C PRO A 365 10.73 17.47 -15.95
N THR A 366 10.40 16.60 -15.02
CA THR A 366 9.02 16.23 -14.75
C THR A 366 8.49 17.03 -13.58
N ILE A 367 7.24 17.47 -13.68
CA ILE A 367 6.54 18.03 -12.54
C ILE A 367 6.02 16.85 -11.68
N PRO A 368 6.38 16.75 -10.41
CA PRO A 368 5.96 15.64 -9.56
C PRO A 368 4.43 15.57 -9.44
N CYS A 369 3.80 14.80 -10.30
CA CYS A 369 2.37 14.50 -10.27
C CYS A 369 2.18 12.99 -10.29
N ASN A 370 1.49 12.48 -9.27
CA ASN A 370 1.12 11.07 -9.15
C ASN A 370 -0.41 10.87 -9.26
N ASP A 371 -1.11 11.85 -9.87
CA ASP A 371 -2.58 11.87 -10.00
C ASP A 371 -3.31 11.71 -8.65
N CYS A 372 -2.73 12.26 -7.57
CA CYS A 372 -3.34 12.19 -6.24
C CYS A 372 -4.60 13.04 -6.09
N LYS A 373 -4.84 13.98 -7.03
CA LYS A 373 -6.01 14.88 -7.10
C LYS A 373 -6.21 15.80 -5.88
N TYR A 374 -5.19 15.99 -5.03
CA TYR A 374 -5.28 16.98 -3.94
C TYR A 374 -5.48 18.43 -4.43
N CYS A 375 -5.12 18.72 -5.67
CA CYS A 375 -5.38 19.99 -6.34
C CYS A 375 -6.77 20.09 -6.96
N MET A 376 -7.64 19.09 -6.80
CA MET A 376 -8.97 19.04 -7.38
C MET A 376 -10.07 19.09 -6.27
N PRO A 377 -11.22 19.75 -6.53
CA PRO A 377 -11.51 20.52 -7.73
C PRO A 377 -10.72 21.83 -7.78
N CYS A 378 -10.19 22.16 -8.97
CA CYS A 378 -9.51 23.43 -9.17
C CYS A 378 -10.55 24.59 -9.17
N PRO A 379 -10.35 25.67 -8.39
CA PRO A 379 -11.29 26.80 -8.35
C PRO A 379 -11.38 27.55 -9.68
N TYR A 380 -10.42 27.33 -10.59
CA TYR A 380 -10.40 27.91 -11.94
C TYR A 380 -10.85 26.92 -13.02
N GLY A 381 -11.38 25.76 -12.66
CA GLY A 381 -11.91 24.75 -13.59
C GLY A 381 -10.84 24.00 -14.40
N LEU A 382 -9.56 24.03 -13.99
CA LEU A 382 -8.47 23.32 -14.69
C LEU A 382 -8.40 21.85 -14.26
N ASP A 383 -8.17 20.96 -15.22
CA ASP A 383 -7.74 19.59 -14.94
C ASP A 383 -6.23 19.57 -14.68
N ILE A 384 -5.83 20.01 -13.48
CA ILE A 384 -4.42 20.13 -13.09
C ILE A 384 -3.68 18.78 -13.24
N PRO A 385 -4.18 17.63 -12.73
CA PRO A 385 -3.51 16.36 -12.90
C PRO A 385 -3.34 15.96 -14.36
N GLY A 386 -4.38 16.11 -15.18
CA GLY A 386 -4.32 15.81 -16.61
C GLY A 386 -3.26 16.65 -17.35
N ILE A 387 -3.18 17.96 -17.05
CA ILE A 387 -2.16 18.87 -17.62
C ILE A 387 -0.76 18.42 -17.21
N LEU A 388 -0.54 18.14 -15.91
CA LEU A 388 0.77 17.73 -15.41
C LEU A 388 1.21 16.36 -15.94
N LEU A 389 0.28 15.40 -16.03
CA LEU A 389 0.55 14.08 -16.62
C LEU A 389 0.86 14.19 -18.11
N HIS A 390 0.18 15.09 -18.82
CA HIS A 390 0.50 15.36 -20.24
C HIS A 390 1.88 16.01 -20.41
N PHE A 391 2.24 16.94 -19.53
CA PHE A 391 3.58 17.56 -19.54
C PHE A 391 4.69 16.55 -19.27
N ASN A 392 4.42 15.54 -18.45
CA ASN A 392 5.38 14.53 -18.04
C ASN A 392 5.55 13.37 -19.06
N LYS A 393 4.76 13.35 -20.13
CA LYS A 393 4.87 12.37 -21.23
C LYS A 393 5.87 12.82 -22.30
#